data_fa5eb69296bb1afcadd763bda50c39a6
#
_entry.id   fa5eb69296bb1afcadd763bda50c39a6
#
_cell.length_a   1.000
_cell.length_b   1.000
_cell.length_c   1.000
_cell.angle_alpha   90.00
_cell.angle_beta   90.00
_cell.angle_gamma   90.00
#
_symmetry.space_group_name_H-M   'P 1'
#
loop_
_entity.id
_entity.type
_entity.pdbx_description
1 polymer ?
#
loop_
_entity_poly.entity_id
_entity_poly.type
_entity_poly.pdbx_seq_one_letter_code
_entity_poly.pdbx_strand_id
1 'polypeptide(L)'
;MQRRHFLLPAAAAALLAGCAAILGPRTVEVTQAQLEQLLARRFPLTRRVLEIFDVTVSAPRLRLLPESNRIAADFDVGSTDRLLRSQHTGALALSFGLRFEPGDNTLRVTQMRVERLQIDGAPAPLQRQLERIGTLIAEQALDDQVIHTLRPKDVEAVQGRGYRPSELRVTPRGLLVTLLPIEPR
;
A
#
# COMPACT_ATOMS: atom_id res chain seq x y z
N MET A 1 -59.17 -27.23 52.36
CA MET A 1 -59.42 -26.23 51.33
C MET A 1 -58.32 -25.20 51.37
N GLN A 2 -57.34 -25.22 50.48
CA GLN A 2 -56.63 -24.03 49.98
C GLN A 2 -55.52 -24.54 49.04
N ARG A 3 -55.82 -24.45 47.73
CA ARG A 3 -54.88 -24.58 46.64
C ARG A 3 -54.05 -23.27 46.64
N ARG A 4 -52.75 -23.29 46.82
CA ARG A 4 -51.85 -22.19 46.62
C ARG A 4 -50.85 -22.54 45.49
N HIS A 5 -51.02 -21.78 44.45
CA HIS A 5 -50.26 -21.72 43.24
C HIS A 5 -48.73 -21.75 43.42
N PHE A 6 -48.07 -22.71 42.79
CA PHE A 6 -46.65 -22.69 42.49
C PHE A 6 -46.51 -22.33 41.01
N LEU A 7 -46.41 -21.05 40.75
CA LEU A 7 -46.00 -20.55 39.43
C LEU A 7 -44.97 -19.44 39.68
N LEU A 8 -43.83 -19.57 39.06
CA LEU A 8 -42.62 -18.74 38.98
C LEU A 8 -41.44 -19.22 39.83
N PRO A 9 -40.30 -19.62 39.20
CA PRO A 9 -39.41 -18.74 38.47
C PRO A 9 -38.81 -19.39 37.21
N ALA A 10 -39.37 -19.10 36.04
CA ALA A 10 -38.77 -19.51 34.76
C ALA A 10 -38.38 -18.30 33.87
N ALA A 11 -38.48 -17.06 34.40
CA ALA A 11 -38.28 -15.85 33.63
C ALA A 11 -36.94 -15.15 33.85
N ALA A 12 -36.05 -15.67 34.71
CA ALA A 12 -34.78 -14.99 35.02
C ALA A 12 -33.55 -15.51 34.24
N ALA A 13 -33.68 -16.58 33.44
CA ALA A 13 -32.56 -17.17 32.71
C ALA A 13 -32.37 -16.60 31.28
N ALA A 14 -33.27 -15.76 30.79
CA ALA A 14 -33.26 -15.25 29.40
C ALA A 14 -32.55 -13.89 29.19
N LEU A 15 -31.98 -13.29 30.24
CA LEU A 15 -31.36 -11.95 30.15
C LEU A 15 -29.81 -11.95 30.16
N LEU A 16 -29.16 -13.13 30.17
CA LEU A 16 -27.69 -13.24 30.13
C LEU A 16 -27.10 -13.59 28.77
N ALA A 17 -27.91 -13.70 27.72
CA ALA A 17 -27.44 -14.04 26.34
C ALA A 17 -27.21 -12.84 25.43
N GLY A 18 -27.05 -11.63 25.94
CA GLY A 18 -27.16 -10.43 25.14
C GLY A 18 -25.98 -9.45 25.14
N CYS A 19 -24.73 -9.88 25.34
CA CYS A 19 -23.59 -8.99 25.12
C CYS A 19 -22.34 -9.71 24.61
N ALA A 20 -22.47 -10.62 23.65
CA ALA A 20 -21.40 -10.84 22.72
C ALA A 20 -21.40 -9.60 21.81
N ALA A 21 -20.58 -8.60 22.13
CA ALA A 21 -20.34 -7.47 21.25
C ALA A 21 -19.88 -8.05 19.92
N ILE A 22 -20.77 -8.06 18.92
CA ILE A 22 -20.43 -8.47 17.57
C ILE A 22 -19.45 -7.41 17.09
N LEU A 23 -18.16 -7.70 17.21
CA LEU A 23 -17.09 -6.90 16.64
C LEU A 23 -17.25 -6.96 15.12
N GLY A 24 -17.86 -5.94 14.54
CA GLY A 24 -17.97 -5.81 13.09
C GLY A 24 -16.63 -5.35 12.47
N PRO A 25 -16.49 -5.48 11.15
CA PRO A 25 -15.34 -4.92 10.42
C PRO A 25 -15.17 -3.44 10.73
N ARG A 26 -13.94 -2.98 10.86
CA ARG A 26 -13.59 -1.55 11.01
C ARG A 26 -12.73 -1.10 9.84
N THR A 27 -12.74 0.18 9.56
CA THR A 27 -11.92 0.77 8.51
C THR A 27 -11.04 1.88 9.06
N VAL A 28 -9.82 1.96 8.55
CA VAL A 28 -8.88 3.03 8.82
C VAL A 28 -8.53 3.68 7.48
N GLU A 29 -8.66 4.99 7.39
CA GLU A 29 -8.31 5.74 6.20
C GLU A 29 -6.93 6.38 6.36
N VAL A 30 -6.06 6.16 5.36
CA VAL A 30 -4.77 6.83 5.21
C VAL A 30 -4.91 7.80 4.04
N THR A 31 -4.90 9.10 4.30
CA THR A 31 -5.12 10.11 3.27
C THR A 31 -3.98 10.17 2.25
N GLN A 32 -4.25 10.69 1.04
CA GLN A 32 -3.22 10.91 0.03
C GLN A 32 -2.06 11.77 0.56
N ALA A 33 -2.36 12.84 1.28
CA ALA A 33 -1.34 13.71 1.88
C ALA A 33 -0.43 12.96 2.87
N GLN A 34 -0.99 12.05 3.67
CA GLN A 34 -0.19 11.20 4.58
C GLN A 34 0.71 10.23 3.80
N LEU A 35 0.21 9.65 2.70
CA LEU A 35 1.01 8.79 1.83
C LEU A 35 2.17 9.57 1.20
N GLU A 36 1.91 10.75 0.68
CA GLU A 36 2.93 11.62 0.09
C GLU A 36 3.98 12.03 1.12
N GLN A 37 3.57 12.39 2.35
CA GLN A 37 4.51 12.70 3.43
C GLN A 37 5.39 11.51 3.82
N LEU A 38 4.83 10.30 3.85
CA LEU A 38 5.61 9.08 4.14
C LEU A 38 6.64 8.82 3.05
N LEU A 39 6.28 9.02 1.79
CA LEU A 39 7.17 8.87 0.66
C LEU A 39 8.23 9.97 0.61
N ALA A 40 7.86 11.23 0.85
CA ALA A 40 8.79 12.35 0.83
C ALA A 40 9.99 12.18 1.80
N ARG A 41 9.80 11.44 2.89
CA ARG A 41 10.89 11.12 3.84
C ARG A 41 11.94 10.15 3.30
N ARG A 42 11.64 9.43 2.23
CA ARG A 42 12.50 8.42 1.61
C ARG A 42 13.14 8.91 0.32
N PHE A 43 12.68 10.02 -0.22
CA PHE A 43 13.18 10.62 -1.46
C PHE A 43 13.90 11.95 -1.19
N PRO A 44 14.82 12.39 -2.08
CA PRO A 44 15.22 11.70 -3.31
C PRO A 44 16.03 10.43 -3.03
N LEU A 45 15.90 9.45 -3.94
CA LEU A 45 16.70 8.23 -3.91
C LEU A 45 17.77 8.31 -4.99
N THR A 46 19.04 8.18 -4.61
CA THR A 46 20.15 8.08 -5.56
C THR A 46 20.69 6.65 -5.53
N ARG A 47 20.84 6.04 -6.70
CA ARG A 47 21.40 4.71 -6.88
C ARG A 47 22.44 4.72 -7.99
N ARG A 48 23.52 3.99 -7.76
CA ARG A 48 24.52 3.76 -8.79
C ARG A 48 24.09 2.60 -9.66
N VAL A 49 24.08 2.84 -10.96
CA VAL A 49 23.72 1.86 -11.99
C VAL A 49 24.92 1.66 -12.90
N LEU A 50 25.28 0.41 -13.17
CA LEU A 50 26.41 0.03 -14.03
C LEU A 50 27.74 0.71 -13.64
N GLU A 51 27.93 1.05 -12.35
CA GLU A 51 29.13 1.68 -11.78
C GLU A 51 29.47 3.09 -12.33
N ILE A 52 28.83 3.53 -13.41
CA ILE A 52 29.11 4.78 -14.12
C ILE A 52 27.98 5.79 -14.07
N PHE A 53 26.73 5.38 -13.80
CA PHE A 53 25.58 6.27 -13.74
C PHE A 53 25.09 6.44 -12.32
N ASP A 54 25.04 7.65 -11.83
CA ASP A 54 24.33 8.00 -10.61
C ASP A 54 22.91 8.43 -11.00
N VAL A 55 21.91 7.56 -10.73
CA VAL A 55 20.50 7.81 -11.03
C VAL A 55 19.81 8.31 -9.79
N THR A 56 19.19 9.48 -9.88
CA THR A 56 18.41 10.11 -8.80
C THR A 56 16.94 10.16 -9.20
N VAL A 57 16.09 9.67 -8.29
CA VAL A 57 14.64 9.66 -8.45
C VAL A 57 14.03 10.60 -7.42
N SER A 58 13.19 11.54 -7.85
CA SER A 58 12.49 12.49 -6.98
C SER A 58 11.40 11.83 -6.15
N ALA A 59 10.85 12.57 -5.19
CA ALA A 59 9.61 12.16 -4.53
C ALA A 59 8.45 12.09 -5.55
N PRO A 60 7.63 11.01 -5.52
CA PRO A 60 6.54 10.86 -6.47
C PRO A 60 5.40 11.85 -6.21
N ARG A 61 4.76 12.27 -7.28
CA ARG A 61 3.42 12.86 -7.25
C ARG A 61 2.41 11.73 -7.40
N LEU A 62 1.54 11.56 -6.40
CA LEU A 62 0.57 10.46 -6.38
C LEU A 62 -0.76 10.89 -7.01
N ARG A 63 -1.39 9.97 -7.72
CA ARG A 63 -2.78 10.04 -8.15
C ARG A 63 -3.50 8.74 -7.78
N LEU A 64 -4.63 8.89 -7.14
CA LEU A 64 -5.45 7.74 -6.73
C LEU A 64 -6.37 7.36 -7.89
N LEU A 65 -6.45 6.06 -8.18
CA LEU A 65 -7.26 5.48 -9.24
C LEU A 65 -8.27 4.49 -8.65
N PRO A 66 -9.35 4.96 -8.02
CA PRO A 66 -10.30 4.11 -7.29
C PRO A 66 -10.98 3.07 -8.17
N GLU A 67 -11.30 3.42 -9.42
CA GLU A 67 -12.00 2.56 -10.38
C GLU A 67 -11.24 1.25 -10.67
N SER A 68 -9.91 1.31 -10.61
CA SER A 68 -9.03 0.16 -10.84
C SER A 68 -8.35 -0.36 -9.58
N ASN A 69 -8.65 0.23 -8.42
CA ASN A 69 -7.99 -0.04 -7.14
C ASN A 69 -6.47 0.11 -7.22
N ARG A 70 -5.98 1.16 -7.90
CA ARG A 70 -4.56 1.39 -8.16
C ARG A 70 -4.13 2.78 -7.71
N ILE A 71 -2.83 2.94 -7.55
CA ILE A 71 -2.16 4.22 -7.33
C ILE A 71 -1.27 4.47 -8.54
N ALA A 72 -1.36 5.65 -9.12
CA ALA A 72 -0.37 6.13 -10.08
C ALA A 72 0.65 7.01 -9.35
N ALA A 73 1.92 6.92 -9.78
CA ALA A 73 3.04 7.67 -9.22
C ALA A 73 3.90 8.20 -10.36
N ASP A 74 4.05 9.52 -10.42
CA ASP A 74 4.88 10.21 -11.41
C ASP A 74 6.17 10.69 -10.72
N PHE A 75 7.32 10.31 -11.28
CA PHE A 75 8.65 10.63 -10.79
C PHE A 75 9.41 11.45 -11.80
N ASP A 76 10.18 12.45 -11.34
CA ASP A 76 11.25 13.05 -12.11
C ASP A 76 12.53 12.24 -11.86
N VAL A 77 13.25 11.93 -12.93
CA VAL A 77 14.46 11.11 -12.89
C VAL A 77 15.63 11.94 -13.42
N GLY A 78 16.72 11.97 -12.68
CA GLY A 78 17.99 12.50 -13.11
C GLY A 78 19.04 11.41 -13.25
N SER A 79 19.91 11.50 -14.22
CA SER A 79 21.08 10.62 -14.36
C SER A 79 22.32 11.45 -14.63
N THR A 80 23.41 11.13 -13.91
CA THR A 80 24.71 11.73 -14.15
C THR A 80 25.70 10.65 -14.60
N ASP A 81 26.23 10.81 -15.81
CA ASP A 81 27.33 9.98 -16.30
C ASP A 81 28.64 10.50 -15.70
N ARG A 82 29.34 9.68 -14.95
CA ARG A 82 30.57 10.05 -14.26
C ARG A 82 31.79 10.11 -15.17
N LEU A 83 31.76 9.39 -16.27
CA LEU A 83 32.88 9.36 -17.22
C LEU A 83 32.80 10.55 -18.16
N LEU A 84 31.64 10.79 -18.75
CA LEU A 84 31.42 11.86 -19.71
C LEU A 84 31.01 13.17 -19.03
N ARG A 85 30.70 13.16 -17.73
CA ARG A 85 30.19 14.29 -16.94
C ARG A 85 28.92 14.90 -17.55
N SER A 86 28.16 14.10 -18.27
CA SER A 86 26.89 14.51 -18.85
C SER A 86 25.75 14.26 -17.88
N GLN A 87 24.75 15.12 -17.92
CA GLN A 87 23.53 14.98 -17.13
C GLN A 87 22.34 14.80 -18.07
N HIS A 88 21.48 13.89 -17.70
CA HIS A 88 20.23 13.62 -18.39
C HIS A 88 19.08 13.68 -17.39
N THR A 89 17.97 14.20 -17.84
CA THR A 89 16.71 14.21 -17.09
C THR A 89 15.70 13.32 -17.78
N GLY A 90 14.63 13.02 -17.08
CA GLY A 90 13.56 12.18 -17.62
C GLY A 90 12.39 12.10 -16.67
N ALA A 91 11.38 11.36 -17.09
CA ALA A 91 10.18 11.12 -16.33
C ALA A 91 9.84 9.61 -16.32
N LEU A 92 9.40 9.13 -15.17
CA LEU A 92 8.91 7.76 -14.98
C LEU A 92 7.51 7.85 -14.40
N ALA A 93 6.52 7.27 -15.07
CA ALA A 93 5.17 7.11 -14.56
C ALA A 93 4.87 5.63 -14.35
N LEU A 94 4.43 5.30 -13.15
CA LEU A 94 4.06 3.95 -12.74
C LEU A 94 2.62 3.90 -12.28
N SER A 95 1.98 2.73 -12.38
CA SER A 95 0.76 2.44 -11.65
C SER A 95 0.82 1.05 -11.02
N PHE A 96 0.25 0.91 -9.83
CA PHE A 96 0.32 -0.34 -9.06
C PHE A 96 -0.85 -0.49 -8.11
N GLY A 97 -1.20 -1.73 -7.78
CA GLY A 97 -2.05 -2.07 -6.66
C GLY A 97 -1.23 -2.26 -5.38
N LEU A 98 -1.92 -2.37 -4.27
CA LEU A 98 -1.32 -2.69 -2.97
C LEU A 98 -2.02 -3.88 -2.34
N ARG A 99 -1.26 -4.75 -1.69
CA ARG A 99 -1.80 -5.81 -0.83
C ARG A 99 -1.09 -5.84 0.51
N PHE A 100 -1.83 -6.25 1.52
CA PHE A 100 -1.27 -6.58 2.82
C PHE A 100 -0.96 -8.08 2.86
N GLU A 101 0.25 -8.43 3.32
CA GLU A 101 0.69 -9.80 3.54
C GLU A 101 0.67 -10.10 5.04
N PRO A 102 -0.30 -10.90 5.53
CA PRO A 102 -0.41 -11.18 6.96
C PRO A 102 0.73 -12.02 7.51
N GLY A 103 1.39 -12.82 6.67
CA GLY A 103 2.45 -13.74 7.10
C GLY A 103 3.68 -13.04 7.65
N ASP A 104 4.01 -11.86 7.13
CA ASP A 104 5.16 -11.06 7.54
C ASP A 104 4.80 -9.61 7.90
N ASN A 105 3.51 -9.28 7.95
CA ASN A 105 2.97 -7.95 8.26
C ASN A 105 3.53 -6.85 7.33
N THR A 106 3.66 -7.17 6.04
CA THR A 106 4.17 -6.24 5.04
C THR A 106 3.08 -5.71 4.13
N LEU A 107 3.32 -4.50 3.63
CA LEU A 107 2.58 -3.90 2.53
C LEU A 107 3.41 -4.07 1.26
N ARG A 108 2.84 -4.72 0.26
CA ARG A 108 3.51 -5.06 -0.99
C ARG A 108 2.85 -4.42 -2.20
N VAL A 109 3.66 -4.11 -3.18
CA VAL A 109 3.21 -3.70 -4.50
C VAL A 109 2.66 -4.91 -5.26
N THR A 110 1.62 -4.72 -6.04
CA THR A 110 1.06 -5.74 -6.92
C THR A 110 0.74 -5.17 -8.29
N GLN A 111 0.82 -6.01 -9.31
CA GLN A 111 0.43 -5.63 -10.67
C GLN A 111 1.09 -4.33 -11.12
N MET A 112 2.39 -4.19 -10.88
CA MET A 112 3.17 -3.04 -11.32
C MET A 112 3.05 -2.87 -12.83
N ARG A 113 2.84 -1.61 -13.27
CA ARG A 113 2.85 -1.22 -14.68
C ARG A 113 3.66 0.05 -14.86
N VAL A 114 4.50 0.06 -15.87
CA VAL A 114 5.18 1.27 -16.33
C VAL A 114 4.31 1.92 -17.38
N GLU A 115 3.72 3.06 -17.04
CA GLU A 115 2.85 3.82 -17.96
C GLU A 115 3.65 4.69 -18.91
N ARG A 116 4.82 5.17 -18.47
CA ARG A 116 5.73 6.00 -19.26
C ARG A 116 7.13 5.93 -18.68
N LEU A 117 8.12 5.82 -19.58
CA LEU A 117 9.53 6.01 -19.28
C LEU A 117 10.13 6.89 -20.37
N GLN A 118 10.53 8.09 -20.03
CA GLN A 118 11.07 9.08 -20.95
C GLN A 118 12.44 9.55 -20.48
N ILE A 119 13.39 9.63 -21.37
CA ILE A 119 14.71 10.24 -21.14
C ILE A 119 14.86 11.42 -22.10
N ASP A 120 15.08 12.60 -21.55
CA ASP A 120 15.18 13.82 -22.33
C ASP A 120 16.43 13.81 -23.22
N GLY A 121 16.26 14.23 -24.47
CA GLY A 121 17.36 14.25 -25.45
C GLY A 121 17.75 12.89 -26.02
N ALA A 122 17.11 11.78 -25.59
CA ALA A 122 17.37 10.49 -26.19
C ALA A 122 16.85 10.41 -27.63
N PRO A 123 17.64 9.94 -28.62
CA PRO A 123 17.17 9.70 -29.96
C PRO A 123 15.97 8.74 -29.98
N ALA A 124 15.00 8.99 -30.87
CA ALA A 124 13.76 8.21 -30.93
C ALA A 124 13.93 6.66 -31.00
N PRO A 125 14.92 6.11 -31.73
CA PRO A 125 15.16 4.66 -31.70
C PRO A 125 15.59 4.15 -30.31
N LEU A 126 16.46 4.89 -29.62
CA LEU A 126 16.94 4.56 -28.29
C LEU A 126 15.80 4.70 -27.27
N GLN A 127 15.00 5.75 -27.35
CA GLN A 127 13.84 5.96 -26.47
C GLN A 127 12.88 4.76 -26.56
N ARG A 128 12.50 4.30 -27.75
CA ARG A 128 11.64 3.10 -27.91
C ARG A 128 12.23 1.82 -27.35
N GLN A 129 13.56 1.68 -27.42
CA GLN A 129 14.24 0.51 -26.85
C GLN A 129 14.25 0.57 -25.32
N LEU A 130 14.53 1.73 -24.75
CA LEU A 130 14.51 1.95 -23.30
C LEU A 130 13.11 1.73 -22.73
N GLU A 131 12.07 2.25 -23.38
CA GLU A 131 10.68 2.01 -22.98
C GLU A 131 10.36 0.52 -22.94
N ARG A 132 10.69 -0.22 -23.97
CA ARG A 132 10.36 -1.64 -24.05
C ARG A 132 11.11 -2.50 -23.04
N ILE A 133 12.43 -2.34 -22.94
CA ILE A 133 13.28 -3.12 -22.06
C ILE A 133 13.12 -2.65 -20.61
N GLY A 134 13.13 -1.32 -20.41
CA GLY A 134 12.99 -0.71 -19.09
C GLY A 134 11.65 -1.03 -18.44
N THR A 135 10.56 -1.03 -19.20
CA THR A 135 9.23 -1.45 -18.74
C THR A 135 9.26 -2.88 -18.21
N LEU A 136 9.74 -3.82 -19.02
CA LEU A 136 9.79 -5.23 -18.65
C LEU A 136 10.61 -5.46 -17.37
N ILE A 137 11.80 -4.87 -17.31
CA ILE A 137 12.70 -5.01 -16.15
C ILE A 137 12.06 -4.37 -14.90
N ALA A 138 11.48 -3.17 -15.03
CA ALA A 138 10.90 -2.46 -13.90
C ALA A 138 9.66 -3.20 -13.35
N GLU A 139 8.79 -3.70 -14.21
CA GLU A 139 7.61 -4.46 -13.80
C GLU A 139 8.02 -5.73 -13.06
N GLN A 140 8.98 -6.50 -13.58
CA GLN A 140 9.46 -7.71 -12.91
C GLN A 140 10.19 -7.42 -11.60
N ALA A 141 11.00 -6.36 -11.54
CA ALA A 141 11.79 -6.04 -10.37
C ALA A 141 10.98 -5.41 -9.23
N LEU A 142 9.88 -4.73 -9.56
CA LEU A 142 9.08 -3.98 -8.59
C LEU A 142 7.78 -4.70 -8.17
N ASP A 143 7.35 -5.71 -8.92
CA ASP A 143 6.20 -6.51 -8.49
C ASP A 143 6.54 -7.31 -7.23
N ASP A 144 5.60 -7.43 -6.32
CA ASP A 144 5.73 -8.05 -5.00
C ASP A 144 6.78 -7.40 -4.06
N GLN A 145 7.31 -6.23 -4.41
CA GLN A 145 8.26 -5.52 -3.55
C GLN A 145 7.59 -5.02 -2.26
N VAL A 146 8.29 -5.23 -1.14
CA VAL A 146 7.89 -4.70 0.16
C VAL A 146 8.13 -3.20 0.19
N ILE A 147 7.06 -2.42 0.26
CA ILE A 147 7.15 -0.96 0.38
C ILE A 147 7.06 -0.47 1.82
N HIS A 148 6.47 -1.28 2.70
CA HIS A 148 6.37 -0.96 4.12
C HIS A 148 6.23 -2.23 4.95
N THR A 149 6.93 -2.27 6.10
CA THR A 149 6.73 -3.29 7.13
C THR A 149 6.04 -2.63 8.31
N LEU A 150 4.91 -3.17 8.74
CA LEU A 150 4.22 -2.69 9.93
C LEU A 150 5.10 -2.95 11.16
N ARG A 151 5.23 -1.96 12.01
CA ARG A 151 6.00 -2.13 13.26
C ARG A 151 5.27 -3.09 14.18
N PRO A 152 5.98 -3.97 14.91
CA PRO A 152 5.36 -4.93 15.82
C PRO A 152 4.34 -4.29 16.76
N LYS A 153 4.66 -3.13 17.34
CA LYS A 153 3.76 -2.37 18.21
C LYS A 153 2.44 -1.94 17.56
N ASP A 154 2.45 -1.63 16.26
CA ASP A 154 1.24 -1.22 15.54
C ASP A 154 0.36 -2.44 15.25
N VAL A 155 0.99 -3.58 14.94
CA VAL A 155 0.32 -4.88 14.77
C VAL A 155 -0.30 -5.33 16.08
N GLU A 156 0.47 -5.32 17.17
CA GLU A 156 0.02 -5.67 18.51
C GLU A 156 -1.13 -4.79 19.00
N ALA A 157 -1.08 -3.48 18.71
CA ALA A 157 -2.15 -2.54 19.05
C ALA A 157 -3.47 -2.85 18.33
N VAL A 158 -3.41 -3.34 17.09
CA VAL A 158 -4.59 -3.78 16.33
C VAL A 158 -5.09 -5.13 16.81
N GLN A 159 -4.17 -6.10 17.00
CA GLN A 159 -4.48 -7.45 17.48
C GLN A 159 -4.99 -7.43 18.92
N GLY A 160 -4.39 -6.64 19.81
CA GLY A 160 -4.83 -6.47 21.19
C GLY A 160 -6.24 -5.89 21.33
N ARG A 161 -6.77 -5.28 20.26
CA ARG A 161 -8.17 -4.85 20.16
C ARG A 161 -9.08 -5.87 19.48
N GLY A 162 -8.58 -7.07 19.18
CA GLY A 162 -9.31 -8.14 18.52
C GLY A 162 -9.47 -7.98 17.01
N TYR A 163 -8.58 -7.26 16.35
CA TYR A 163 -8.64 -7.02 14.90
C TYR A 163 -7.36 -7.45 14.19
N ARG A 164 -7.49 -7.73 12.90
CA ARG A 164 -6.36 -7.95 11.97
C ARG A 164 -6.57 -7.17 10.69
N PRO A 165 -5.51 -6.61 10.06
CA PRO A 165 -5.61 -6.04 8.74
C PRO A 165 -6.02 -7.08 7.70
N SER A 166 -6.81 -6.67 6.72
CA SER A 166 -7.31 -7.56 5.66
C SER A 166 -7.16 -6.89 4.30
N GLU A 167 -8.17 -6.19 3.83
CA GLU A 167 -8.24 -5.62 2.49
C GLU A 167 -7.72 -4.17 2.48
N LEU A 168 -7.07 -3.82 1.36
CA LEU A 168 -6.68 -2.45 1.03
C LEU A 168 -7.47 -2.00 -0.19
N ARG A 169 -8.13 -0.85 -0.06
CA ARG A 169 -8.90 -0.26 -1.16
C ARG A 169 -8.47 1.18 -1.40
N VAL A 170 -8.20 1.50 -2.66
CA VAL A 170 -7.96 2.87 -3.08
C VAL A 170 -9.30 3.61 -3.19
N THR A 171 -9.38 4.77 -2.56
CA THR A 171 -10.54 5.66 -2.60
C THR A 171 -10.14 7.02 -3.18
N PRO A 172 -11.06 7.91 -3.52
CA PRO A 172 -10.72 9.26 -3.98
C PRO A 172 -9.94 10.11 -2.96
N ARG A 173 -9.92 9.71 -1.68
CA ARG A 173 -9.26 10.47 -0.60
C ARG A 173 -7.96 9.84 -0.12
N GLY A 174 -7.76 8.53 -0.36
CA GLY A 174 -6.61 7.83 0.15
C GLY A 174 -6.75 6.31 0.06
N LEU A 175 -6.12 5.62 0.98
CA LEU A 175 -6.22 4.17 1.17
C LEU A 175 -7.16 3.86 2.33
N LEU A 176 -8.12 3.01 2.09
CA LEU A 176 -8.99 2.42 3.10
C LEU A 176 -8.46 1.04 3.47
N VAL A 177 -8.07 0.88 4.72
CA VAL A 177 -7.63 -0.40 5.30
C VAL A 177 -8.79 -1.00 6.06
N THR A 178 -9.24 -2.16 5.65
CA THR A 178 -10.27 -2.92 6.36
C THR A 178 -9.62 -3.78 7.44
N LEU A 179 -10.15 -3.69 8.65
CA LEU A 179 -9.76 -4.48 9.81
C LEU A 179 -10.89 -5.48 10.10
N LEU A 180 -10.58 -6.76 10.05
CA LEU A 180 -11.53 -7.82 10.40
C LEU A 180 -11.34 -8.26 11.85
N PRO A 181 -12.42 -8.61 12.56
CA PRO A 181 -12.32 -9.21 13.87
C PRO A 181 -11.50 -10.51 13.83
N ILE A 182 -10.72 -10.76 14.87
CA ILE A 182 -10.08 -12.05 15.09
C ILE A 182 -11.13 -12.94 15.76
N GLU A 183 -11.51 -14.04 15.13
CA GLU A 183 -12.43 -14.99 15.73
C GLU A 183 -11.79 -15.60 17.00
N PRO A 184 -12.47 -15.59 18.15
CA PRO A 184 -11.97 -16.28 19.32
C PRO A 184 -11.91 -17.80 19.01
N ARG A 185 -10.77 -18.41 19.30
CA ARG A 185 -10.59 -19.86 19.23
C ARG A 185 -11.27 -20.55 20.41
#